data_d12151e294c8f3e156f33d051c1506be
#
_entry.id   d12151e294c8f3e156f33d051c1506be
#
_cell.length_a   1.000
_cell.length_b   1.000
_cell.length_c   1.000
_cell.angle_alpha   90.00
_cell.angle_beta   90.00
_cell.angle_gamma   90.00
#
_symmetry.space_group_name_H-M   'P 1'
#
loop_
_entity.id
_entity.type
_entity.pdbx_description
1 polymer ?
#
loop_
_entity_poly.entity_id
_entity_poly.type
_entity_poly.pdbx_seq_one_letter_code
_entity_poly.pdbx_strand_id
1 'polypeptide(L)'
;MMFEINLTILFASVVAGAAPIVLAAVGETITEKAGLINLSLDGSILLSAMAAFAVAFETNSLTMGFVCGAITGALVAATVAVFSIYLRQNQVAVGFVLTLMTRDLAYFIGNPYSRLQGPQVSPLPIPLLGEIPFLGDIFFNHNLPVYLSLFLIALCWWYIYHTPHGLKLRSVGEHPRASYARGINPQKLQLLYAVCGGLLVGLAGATFSLATKPGWGRPQGAEGTGWIALALVIFGGWHPVKAAAGAYLFSLLQVLGIYFQEWLPSVPSQVFQVAPFPLMIFTLVVMSFAQKESVLLWAEGKGRIKSLLAFFSGMAPSALGKPYRPD
;
A
#
# COMPACT_ATOMS: atom_id res chain seq x y z
N MET A 1 26.82 -2.09 27.27
CA MET A 1 25.60 -2.93 27.45
C MET A 1 25.24 -3.45 26.06
N MET A 2 25.42 -4.74 25.79
CA MET A 2 24.86 -5.31 24.56
C MET A 2 23.34 -5.35 24.73
N PHE A 3 22.62 -4.52 23.98
CA PHE A 3 21.16 -4.64 23.94
C PHE A 3 20.82 -5.93 23.20
N GLU A 4 20.27 -6.88 23.92
CA GLU A 4 19.71 -8.07 23.29
C GLU A 4 18.49 -7.66 22.48
N ILE A 5 18.56 -7.84 21.15
CA ILE A 5 17.41 -7.59 20.27
C ILE A 5 16.34 -8.59 20.66
N ASN A 6 15.24 -8.13 21.22
CA ASN A 6 14.08 -8.98 21.42
C ASN A 6 13.42 -9.21 20.05
N LEU A 7 13.67 -10.37 19.47
CA LEU A 7 13.16 -10.76 18.15
C LEU A 7 11.63 -10.70 18.07
N THR A 8 10.94 -11.00 19.17
CA THR A 8 9.47 -10.94 19.24
C THR A 8 8.98 -9.50 19.05
N ILE A 9 9.56 -8.56 19.77
CA ILE A 9 9.21 -7.12 19.66
C ILE A 9 9.58 -6.60 18.27
N LEU A 10 10.73 -7.00 17.72
CA LEU A 10 11.16 -6.61 16.39
C LEU A 10 10.14 -7.05 15.34
N PHE A 11 9.77 -8.34 15.31
CA PHE A 11 8.82 -8.84 14.32
C PHE A 11 7.40 -8.31 14.54
N ALA A 12 6.96 -8.14 15.78
CA ALA A 12 5.69 -7.48 16.08
C ALA A 12 5.64 -6.05 15.53
N SER A 13 6.73 -5.27 15.71
CA SER A 13 6.85 -3.91 15.18
C SER A 13 6.85 -3.90 13.64
N VAL A 14 7.47 -4.91 13.01
CA VAL A 14 7.45 -5.07 11.55
C VAL A 14 6.02 -5.30 11.04
N VAL A 15 5.27 -6.18 11.69
CA VAL A 15 3.88 -6.49 11.30
C VAL A 15 2.98 -5.25 11.47
N ALA A 16 3.10 -4.55 12.60
CA ALA A 16 2.33 -3.35 12.86
C ALA A 16 2.68 -2.20 11.87
N GLY A 17 3.97 -1.95 11.64
CA GLY A 17 4.45 -0.90 10.74
C GLY A 17 4.12 -1.17 9.26
N ALA A 18 4.05 -2.43 8.86
CA ALA A 18 3.69 -2.80 7.50
C ALA A 18 2.21 -2.57 7.17
N ALA A 19 1.31 -2.59 8.15
CA ALA A 19 -0.13 -2.60 7.92
C ALA A 19 -0.63 -1.46 6.99
N PRO A 20 -0.31 -0.17 7.21
CA PRO A 20 -0.75 0.89 6.29
C PRO A 20 -0.13 0.76 4.90
N ILE A 21 1.12 0.31 4.80
CA ILE A 21 1.81 0.11 3.51
C ILE A 21 1.16 -1.01 2.73
N VAL A 22 0.80 -2.10 3.40
CA VAL A 22 0.07 -3.24 2.83
C VAL A 22 -1.29 -2.80 2.30
N LEU A 23 -2.07 -2.04 3.09
CA LEU A 23 -3.38 -1.53 2.67
C LEU A 23 -3.27 -0.68 1.41
N ALA A 24 -2.30 0.23 1.35
CA ALA A 24 -2.05 1.07 0.19
C ALA A 24 -1.60 0.25 -1.04
N ALA A 25 -0.63 -0.67 -0.87
CA ALA A 25 -0.11 -1.48 -1.96
C ALA A 25 -1.15 -2.47 -2.51
N VAL A 26 -1.98 -3.08 -1.66
CA VAL A 26 -3.08 -3.95 -2.09
C VAL A 26 -4.15 -3.15 -2.82
N GLY A 27 -4.50 -1.96 -2.32
CA GLY A 27 -5.43 -1.04 -2.98
C GLY A 27 -4.96 -0.67 -4.38
N GLU A 28 -3.71 -0.25 -4.50
CA GLU A 28 -3.14 0.12 -5.81
C GLU A 28 -2.97 -1.08 -6.74
N THR A 29 -2.66 -2.28 -6.21
CA THR A 29 -2.65 -3.50 -7.02
C THR A 29 -4.00 -3.72 -7.72
N ILE A 30 -5.13 -3.44 -7.06
CA ILE A 30 -6.47 -3.56 -7.64
C ILE A 30 -6.67 -2.51 -8.74
N THR A 31 -6.29 -1.27 -8.49
CA THR A 31 -6.40 -0.14 -9.44
C THR A 31 -5.59 -0.41 -10.70
N GLU A 32 -4.32 -0.78 -10.55
CA GLU A 32 -3.43 -1.03 -11.67
C GLU A 32 -3.77 -2.32 -12.42
N LYS A 33 -4.31 -3.35 -11.75
CA LYS A 33 -4.84 -4.54 -12.43
C LYS A 33 -6.06 -4.24 -13.31
N ALA A 34 -6.78 -3.14 -13.07
CA ALA A 34 -7.82 -2.64 -13.96
C ALA A 34 -7.25 -1.82 -15.14
N GLY A 35 -5.94 -1.58 -15.18
CA GLY A 35 -5.27 -0.82 -16.23
C GLY A 35 -5.14 0.68 -15.95
N LEU A 36 -5.38 1.13 -14.73
CA LEU A 36 -5.35 2.54 -14.36
C LEU A 36 -4.19 2.82 -13.39
N ILE A 37 -3.34 3.79 -13.71
CA ILE A 37 -2.23 4.23 -12.84
C ILE A 37 -2.73 5.36 -11.95
N ASN A 38 -2.56 5.24 -10.65
CA ASN A 38 -2.93 6.27 -9.70
C ASN A 38 -1.69 6.83 -8.96
N LEU A 39 -1.07 7.86 -9.52
CA LEU A 39 0.07 8.52 -8.89
C LEU A 39 -0.33 9.50 -7.77
N SER A 40 -1.61 9.57 -7.40
CA SER A 40 -2.05 10.45 -6.30
C SER A 40 -1.90 9.82 -4.90
N LEU A 41 -1.34 8.61 -4.79
CA LEU A 41 -1.33 7.82 -3.55
C LEU A 41 -0.74 8.59 -2.36
N ASP A 42 0.40 9.24 -2.54
CA ASP A 42 1.10 9.90 -1.43
C ASP A 42 0.26 11.03 -0.82
N GLY A 43 -0.28 11.89 -1.66
CA GLY A 43 -1.21 12.92 -1.21
C GLY A 43 -2.55 12.37 -0.71
N SER A 44 -3.05 11.29 -1.32
CA SER A 44 -4.27 10.60 -0.88
C SER A 44 -4.14 10.05 0.54
N ILE A 45 -3.02 9.41 0.85
CA ILE A 45 -2.73 8.88 2.20
C ILE A 45 -2.70 10.03 3.21
N LEU A 46 -2.00 11.12 2.91
CA LEU A 46 -1.90 12.27 3.80
C LEU A 46 -3.25 12.95 4.03
N LEU A 47 -4.02 13.20 2.96
CA LEU A 47 -5.34 13.81 3.09
C LEU A 47 -6.32 12.91 3.85
N SER A 48 -6.28 11.61 3.60
CA SER A 48 -7.09 10.63 4.32
C SER A 48 -6.68 10.49 5.79
N ALA A 49 -5.39 10.56 6.10
CA ALA A 49 -4.88 10.56 7.45
C ALA A 49 -5.37 11.79 8.23
N MET A 50 -5.29 12.96 7.61
CA MET A 50 -5.81 14.21 8.18
C MET A 50 -7.32 14.14 8.42
N ALA A 51 -8.10 13.77 7.40
CA ALA A 51 -9.54 13.69 7.47
C ALA A 51 -10.02 12.67 8.51
N ALA A 52 -9.36 11.51 8.57
CA ALA A 52 -9.64 10.48 9.56
C ALA A 52 -9.37 10.97 10.98
N PHE A 53 -8.24 11.63 11.22
CA PHE A 53 -7.90 12.17 12.53
C PHE A 53 -8.86 13.29 12.94
N ALA A 54 -9.13 14.26 12.06
CA ALA A 54 -10.02 15.39 12.34
C ALA A 54 -11.43 14.90 12.70
N VAL A 55 -12.01 14.00 11.89
CA VAL A 55 -13.36 13.47 12.17
C VAL A 55 -13.37 12.59 13.43
N ALA A 56 -12.35 11.77 13.66
CA ALA A 56 -12.27 10.98 14.89
C ALA A 56 -12.15 11.87 16.12
N PHE A 57 -11.42 12.96 16.04
CA PHE A 57 -11.26 13.94 17.12
C PHE A 57 -12.58 14.68 17.43
N GLU A 58 -13.25 15.23 16.41
CA GLU A 58 -14.49 15.99 16.58
C GLU A 58 -15.69 15.12 17.03
N THR A 59 -15.76 13.88 16.51
CA THR A 59 -16.88 12.97 16.81
C THR A 59 -16.60 12.03 17.99
N ASN A 60 -15.36 12.00 18.48
CA ASN A 60 -14.85 11.02 19.45
C ASN A 60 -15.14 9.57 19.03
N SER A 61 -15.15 9.30 17.71
CA SER A 61 -15.47 8.00 17.13
C SER A 61 -14.41 7.56 16.12
N LEU A 62 -13.68 6.51 16.44
CA LEU A 62 -12.70 5.89 15.56
C LEU A 62 -13.36 5.38 14.27
N THR A 63 -14.54 4.77 14.38
CA THR A 63 -15.27 4.23 13.21
C THR A 63 -15.57 5.33 12.20
N MET A 64 -16.06 6.50 12.65
CA MET A 64 -16.31 7.64 11.77
C MET A 64 -15.01 8.15 11.13
N GLY A 65 -13.92 8.18 11.89
CA GLY A 65 -12.60 8.51 11.37
C GLY A 65 -12.16 7.58 10.23
N PHE A 66 -12.23 6.26 10.43
CA PHE A 66 -11.87 5.28 9.39
C PHE A 66 -12.77 5.39 8.15
N VAL A 67 -14.08 5.55 8.33
CA VAL A 67 -15.02 5.74 7.22
C VAL A 67 -14.70 7.01 6.45
N CYS A 68 -14.46 8.13 7.13
CA CYS A 68 -14.09 9.39 6.49
C CYS A 68 -12.77 9.28 5.72
N GLY A 69 -11.74 8.67 6.31
CA GLY A 69 -10.48 8.42 5.64
C GLY A 69 -10.64 7.57 4.38
N ALA A 70 -11.40 6.47 4.47
CA ALA A 70 -11.69 5.60 3.34
C ALA A 70 -12.41 6.35 2.19
N ILE A 71 -13.46 7.13 2.52
CA ILE A 71 -14.20 7.93 1.54
C ILE A 71 -13.28 8.98 0.91
N THR A 72 -12.43 9.65 1.68
CA THR A 72 -11.48 10.64 1.18
C THR A 72 -10.54 10.02 0.13
N GLY A 73 -9.94 8.88 0.41
CA GLY A 73 -9.09 8.17 -0.55
C GLY A 73 -9.85 7.73 -1.80
N ALA A 74 -11.09 7.25 -1.63
CA ALA A 74 -11.97 6.89 -2.75
C ALA A 74 -12.30 8.09 -3.65
N LEU A 75 -12.59 9.26 -3.08
CA LEU A 75 -12.89 10.48 -3.83
C LEU A 75 -11.67 10.96 -4.64
N VAL A 76 -10.48 10.93 -4.05
CA VAL A 76 -9.25 11.29 -4.77
C VAL A 76 -9.00 10.33 -5.93
N ALA A 77 -9.11 9.02 -5.72
CA ALA A 77 -8.94 8.02 -6.76
C ALA A 77 -10.03 8.12 -7.84
N ALA A 78 -11.29 8.40 -7.45
CA ALA A 78 -12.37 8.66 -8.39
C ALA A 78 -12.07 9.88 -9.27
N THR A 79 -11.48 10.94 -8.71
CA THR A 79 -11.07 12.13 -9.46
C THR A 79 -10.01 11.75 -10.52
N VAL A 80 -8.96 11.00 -10.15
CA VAL A 80 -7.97 10.50 -11.11
C VAL A 80 -8.66 9.70 -12.23
N ALA A 81 -9.55 8.78 -11.85
CA ALA A 81 -10.24 7.92 -12.80
C ALA A 81 -11.14 8.72 -13.77
N VAL A 82 -11.92 9.68 -13.25
CA VAL A 82 -12.80 10.53 -14.07
C VAL A 82 -11.99 11.36 -15.08
N PHE A 83 -10.93 12.04 -14.62
CA PHE A 83 -10.08 12.82 -15.52
C PHE A 83 -9.38 11.94 -16.57
N SER A 84 -8.92 10.76 -16.17
CA SER A 84 -8.18 9.85 -17.05
C SER A 84 -9.09 9.14 -18.05
N ILE A 85 -10.23 8.62 -17.59
CA ILE A 85 -11.12 7.76 -18.39
C ILE A 85 -12.07 8.60 -19.25
N TYR A 86 -12.79 9.57 -18.63
CA TYR A 86 -13.83 10.32 -19.31
C TYR A 86 -13.30 11.61 -19.96
N LEU A 87 -12.44 12.36 -19.27
CA LEU A 87 -11.83 13.57 -19.81
C LEU A 87 -10.56 13.30 -20.63
N ARG A 88 -10.14 12.03 -20.68
CA ARG A 88 -9.01 11.55 -21.52
C ARG A 88 -7.68 12.25 -21.26
N GLN A 89 -7.50 12.74 -20.02
CA GLN A 89 -6.26 13.39 -19.62
C GLN A 89 -5.16 12.36 -19.32
N ASN A 90 -3.91 12.79 -19.35
CA ASN A 90 -2.78 11.93 -19.01
C ASN A 90 -2.86 11.52 -17.52
N GLN A 91 -2.93 10.21 -17.25
CA GLN A 91 -3.10 9.65 -15.90
C GLN A 91 -1.96 10.06 -14.97
N VAL A 92 -0.73 10.04 -15.48
CA VAL A 92 0.47 10.39 -14.71
C VAL A 92 0.43 11.86 -14.30
N ALA A 93 0.10 12.76 -15.23
CA ALA A 93 0.02 14.19 -14.97
C ALA A 93 -1.09 14.51 -13.95
N VAL A 94 -2.29 13.94 -14.13
CA VAL A 94 -3.43 14.13 -13.21
C VAL A 94 -3.08 13.63 -11.82
N GLY A 95 -2.54 12.42 -11.70
CA GLY A 95 -2.16 11.82 -10.43
C GLY A 95 -1.09 12.64 -9.70
N PHE A 96 -0.07 13.10 -10.43
CA PHE A 96 1.00 13.91 -9.86
C PHE A 96 0.51 15.26 -9.33
N VAL A 97 -0.33 15.97 -10.12
CA VAL A 97 -0.94 17.23 -9.67
C VAL A 97 -1.82 17.02 -8.45
N LEU A 98 -2.63 15.95 -8.44
CA LEU A 98 -3.47 15.63 -7.29
C LEU A 98 -2.65 15.26 -6.05
N THR A 99 -1.51 14.56 -6.21
CA THR A 99 -0.61 14.29 -5.06
C THR A 99 -0.17 15.59 -4.39
N LEU A 100 0.32 16.56 -5.16
CA LEU A 100 0.76 17.83 -4.60
C LEU A 100 -0.41 18.61 -3.96
N MET A 101 -1.52 18.71 -4.69
CA MET A 101 -2.70 19.42 -4.22
C MET A 101 -3.27 18.83 -2.93
N THR A 102 -3.46 17.50 -2.89
CA THR A 102 -4.06 16.85 -1.72
C THR A 102 -3.12 16.84 -0.52
N ARG A 103 -1.81 16.75 -0.73
CA ARG A 103 -0.81 16.89 0.32
C ARG A 103 -0.85 18.27 0.96
N ASP A 104 -0.80 19.32 0.14
CA ASP A 104 -0.78 20.69 0.66
C ASP A 104 -2.13 21.05 1.29
N LEU A 105 -3.23 20.55 0.71
CA LEU A 105 -4.58 20.68 1.28
C LEU A 105 -4.68 20.01 2.65
N ALA A 106 -4.10 18.82 2.81
CA ALA A 106 -4.07 18.11 4.10
C ALA A 106 -3.38 18.95 5.18
N TYR A 107 -2.22 19.54 4.87
CA TYR A 107 -1.52 20.39 5.82
C TYR A 107 -2.23 21.71 6.10
N PHE A 108 -2.87 22.29 5.09
CA PHE A 108 -3.63 23.55 5.25
C PHE A 108 -4.86 23.34 6.14
N ILE A 109 -5.73 22.40 5.80
CA ILE A 109 -6.96 22.11 6.56
C ILE A 109 -6.63 21.49 7.91
N GLY A 110 -5.59 20.65 7.98
CA GLY A 110 -5.18 19.95 9.19
C GLY A 110 -4.43 20.81 10.22
N ASN A 111 -4.06 22.05 9.89
CA ASN A 111 -3.31 22.90 10.80
C ASN A 111 -3.93 23.07 12.20
N PRO A 112 -5.26 23.28 12.35
CA PRO A 112 -5.92 23.38 13.67
C PRO A 112 -5.79 22.12 14.51
N TYR A 113 -5.65 20.96 13.88
CA TYR A 113 -5.56 19.66 14.56
C TYR A 113 -4.10 19.25 14.87
N SER A 114 -3.14 20.10 14.51
CA SER A 114 -1.72 19.79 14.69
C SER A 114 -1.35 19.70 16.16
N ARG A 115 -0.68 18.60 16.55
CA ARG A 115 -0.19 18.32 17.90
C ARG A 115 -1.30 18.13 18.95
N LEU A 116 -2.55 17.94 18.54
CA LEU A 116 -3.62 17.56 19.45
C LEU A 116 -3.54 16.06 19.75
N GLN A 117 -3.85 15.71 21.00
CA GLN A 117 -4.05 14.31 21.37
C GLN A 117 -5.49 13.92 21.00
N GLY A 118 -5.63 12.89 20.18
CA GLY A 118 -6.92 12.39 19.74
C GLY A 118 -7.13 10.91 20.06
N PRO A 119 -8.29 10.36 19.68
CA PRO A 119 -8.57 8.95 19.86
C PRO A 119 -7.59 8.09 19.06
N GLN A 120 -7.17 6.99 19.65
CA GLN A 120 -6.28 6.03 19.04
C GLN A 120 -6.83 4.61 19.16
N VAL A 121 -6.50 3.76 18.18
CA VAL A 121 -6.94 2.36 18.19
C VAL A 121 -6.18 1.59 19.24
N SER A 122 -6.91 1.02 20.20
CA SER A 122 -6.33 0.15 21.22
C SER A 122 -5.96 -1.22 20.63
N PRO A 123 -4.96 -1.91 21.23
CA PRO A 123 -4.69 -3.31 20.92
C PRO A 123 -5.93 -4.17 21.20
N LEU A 124 -6.17 -5.16 20.35
CA LEU A 124 -7.25 -6.14 20.46
C LEU A 124 -6.64 -7.55 20.40
N PRO A 125 -6.06 -8.06 21.50
CA PRO A 125 -5.51 -9.40 21.53
C PRO A 125 -6.56 -10.46 21.20
N ILE A 126 -6.21 -11.41 20.34
CA ILE A 126 -7.10 -12.54 20.02
C ILE A 126 -6.96 -13.59 21.13
N PRO A 127 -8.04 -13.90 21.91
CA PRO A 127 -7.98 -14.90 22.97
C PRO A 127 -7.47 -16.24 22.46
N LEU A 128 -6.76 -16.99 23.30
CA LEU A 128 -6.09 -18.27 23.02
C LEU A 128 -4.92 -18.18 22.03
N LEU A 129 -5.05 -17.44 20.92
CA LEU A 129 -3.97 -17.31 19.94
C LEU A 129 -2.90 -16.32 20.39
N GLY A 130 -3.29 -15.28 21.12
CA GLY A 130 -2.36 -14.30 21.72
C GLY A 130 -1.46 -14.88 22.81
N GLU A 131 -1.82 -16.04 23.40
CA GLU A 131 -1.06 -16.71 24.46
C GLU A 131 0.03 -17.64 23.92
N ILE A 132 0.06 -17.90 22.61
CA ILE A 132 1.06 -18.75 21.97
C ILE A 132 2.42 -18.07 22.07
N PRO A 133 3.43 -18.69 22.72
CA PRO A 133 4.75 -18.08 22.84
C PRO A 133 5.33 -17.73 21.47
N PHE A 134 5.91 -16.53 21.35
CA PHE A 134 6.53 -15.97 20.15
C PHE A 134 5.53 -15.61 19.04
N LEU A 135 4.66 -16.53 18.60
CA LEU A 135 3.70 -16.29 17.52
C LEU A 135 2.52 -15.39 17.96
N GLY A 136 2.11 -15.50 19.23
CA GLY A 136 1.04 -14.68 19.78
C GLY A 136 1.35 -13.19 19.67
N ASP A 137 2.50 -12.79 20.15
CA ASP A 137 2.91 -11.39 20.14
C ASP A 137 3.18 -10.86 18.73
N ILE A 138 3.67 -11.73 17.80
CA ILE A 138 3.99 -11.32 16.43
C ILE A 138 2.74 -11.11 15.57
N PHE A 139 1.68 -11.92 15.77
CA PHE A 139 0.53 -11.91 14.85
C PHE A 139 -0.83 -11.67 15.51
N PHE A 140 -0.97 -11.93 16.82
CA PHE A 140 -2.28 -11.98 17.47
C PHE A 140 -2.47 -10.97 18.61
N ASN A 141 -1.45 -10.14 18.90
CA ASN A 141 -1.50 -9.08 19.90
C ASN A 141 -1.41 -7.69 19.24
N HIS A 142 -2.22 -7.45 18.21
CA HIS A 142 -2.26 -6.21 17.45
C HIS A 142 -3.59 -5.47 17.53
N ASN A 143 -3.66 -4.34 16.86
CA ASN A 143 -4.90 -3.59 16.66
C ASN A 143 -5.68 -4.07 15.43
N LEU A 144 -6.96 -3.70 15.34
CA LEU A 144 -7.86 -4.10 14.26
C LEU A 144 -7.34 -3.79 12.84
N PRO A 145 -6.74 -2.62 12.53
CA PRO A 145 -6.16 -2.34 11.22
C PRO A 145 -5.09 -3.33 10.77
N VAL A 146 -4.28 -3.85 11.68
CA VAL A 146 -3.27 -4.88 11.35
C VAL A 146 -3.95 -6.18 10.90
N TYR A 147 -4.96 -6.66 11.65
CA TYR A 147 -5.73 -7.84 11.24
C TYR A 147 -6.45 -7.65 9.93
N LEU A 148 -7.02 -6.44 9.72
CA LEU A 148 -7.66 -6.08 8.46
C LEU A 148 -6.67 -6.15 7.29
N SER A 149 -5.43 -5.68 7.46
CA SER A 149 -4.40 -5.73 6.43
C SER A 149 -4.06 -7.18 6.04
N LEU A 150 -3.88 -8.06 7.03
CA LEU A 150 -3.64 -9.51 6.80
C LEU A 150 -4.81 -10.17 6.08
N PHE A 151 -6.03 -9.91 6.52
CA PHE A 151 -7.24 -10.43 5.89
C PHE A 151 -7.39 -9.96 4.44
N LEU A 152 -7.12 -8.68 4.17
CA LEU A 152 -7.25 -8.10 2.83
C LEU A 152 -6.21 -8.63 1.84
N ILE A 153 -5.01 -9.03 2.27
CA ILE A 153 -4.05 -9.73 1.40
C ILE A 153 -4.68 -11.02 0.86
N ALA A 154 -5.24 -11.84 1.75
CA ALA A 154 -5.84 -13.12 1.38
C ALA A 154 -7.12 -12.91 0.54
N LEU A 155 -7.98 -11.97 0.96
CA LEU A 155 -9.23 -11.65 0.27
C LEU A 155 -8.98 -11.14 -1.15
N CYS A 156 -8.04 -10.19 -1.32
CA CYS A 156 -7.73 -9.63 -2.64
C CYS A 156 -7.07 -10.66 -3.56
N TRP A 157 -6.18 -11.50 -3.01
CA TRP A 157 -5.63 -12.60 -3.78
C TRP A 157 -6.72 -13.55 -4.27
N TRP A 158 -7.58 -14.01 -3.36
CA TRP A 158 -8.70 -14.88 -3.71
C TRP A 158 -9.62 -14.22 -4.72
N TYR A 159 -10.01 -12.96 -4.49
CA TYR A 159 -10.90 -12.21 -5.37
C TYR A 159 -10.34 -12.08 -6.79
N ILE A 160 -9.07 -11.64 -6.92
CA ILE A 160 -8.45 -11.38 -8.22
C ILE A 160 -8.26 -12.68 -9.02
N TYR A 161 -7.90 -13.79 -8.36
CA TYR A 161 -7.49 -14.99 -9.08
C TYR A 161 -8.52 -16.11 -9.09
N HIS A 162 -9.49 -16.13 -8.17
CA HIS A 162 -10.42 -17.23 -8.00
C HIS A 162 -11.89 -16.83 -8.18
N THR A 163 -12.20 -15.59 -8.62
CA THR A 163 -13.59 -15.16 -8.85
C THR A 163 -13.83 -14.73 -10.30
N PRO A 164 -15.08 -14.85 -10.80
CA PRO A 164 -15.47 -14.32 -12.11
C PRO A 164 -15.28 -12.79 -12.22
N HIS A 165 -15.47 -12.06 -11.12
CA HIS A 165 -15.26 -10.62 -11.07
C HIS A 165 -13.77 -10.26 -11.21
N GLY A 166 -12.88 -11.00 -10.56
CA GLY A 166 -11.44 -10.87 -10.72
C GLY A 166 -10.97 -11.22 -12.15
N LEU A 167 -11.64 -12.18 -12.81
CA LEU A 167 -11.36 -12.45 -14.22
C LEU A 167 -11.73 -11.25 -15.11
N LYS A 168 -12.90 -10.61 -14.88
CA LYS A 168 -13.31 -9.39 -15.58
C LYS A 168 -12.33 -8.23 -15.33
N LEU A 169 -11.90 -8.05 -14.08
CA LEU A 169 -10.88 -7.06 -13.71
C LEU A 169 -9.60 -7.24 -14.54
N ARG A 170 -9.03 -8.44 -14.53
CA ARG A 170 -7.81 -8.76 -15.27
C ARG A 170 -7.99 -8.61 -16.79
N SER A 171 -9.14 -9.04 -17.32
CA SER A 171 -9.42 -8.94 -18.77
C SER A 171 -9.46 -7.49 -19.26
N VAL A 172 -10.00 -6.57 -18.44
CA VAL A 172 -10.03 -5.13 -18.76
C VAL A 172 -8.62 -4.52 -18.68
N GLY A 173 -7.81 -4.93 -17.73
CA GLY A 173 -6.42 -4.47 -17.64
C GLY A 173 -5.51 -5.00 -18.73
N GLU A 174 -5.79 -6.20 -19.27
CA GLU A 174 -4.98 -6.79 -20.36
C GLU A 174 -5.48 -6.33 -21.75
N HIS A 175 -6.77 -6.51 -22.04
CA HIS A 175 -7.35 -6.25 -23.36
C HIS A 175 -8.72 -5.58 -23.26
N PRO A 176 -8.80 -4.26 -22.99
CA PRO A 176 -10.07 -3.55 -22.79
C PRO A 176 -10.99 -3.61 -24.01
N ARG A 177 -10.44 -3.58 -25.25
CA ARG A 177 -11.24 -3.71 -26.49
C ARG A 177 -11.91 -5.09 -26.59
N ALA A 178 -11.16 -6.16 -26.32
CA ALA A 178 -11.71 -7.52 -26.33
C ALA A 178 -12.76 -7.72 -25.21
N SER A 179 -12.55 -7.09 -24.05
CA SER A 179 -13.52 -7.10 -22.95
C SER A 179 -14.83 -6.40 -23.35
N TYR A 180 -14.70 -5.25 -24.03
CA TYR A 180 -15.88 -4.51 -24.56
C TYR A 180 -16.68 -5.34 -25.57
N ALA A 181 -15.99 -5.99 -26.52
CA ALA A 181 -16.63 -6.86 -27.48
C ALA A 181 -17.40 -8.05 -26.85
N ARG A 182 -17.02 -8.40 -25.60
CA ARG A 182 -17.72 -9.41 -24.79
C ARG A 182 -18.81 -8.83 -23.85
N GLY A 183 -19.18 -7.55 -24.03
CA GLY A 183 -20.23 -6.90 -23.24
C GLY A 183 -19.77 -6.36 -21.87
N ILE A 184 -18.46 -6.36 -21.59
CA ILE A 184 -17.92 -5.78 -20.38
C ILE A 184 -17.55 -4.33 -20.66
N ASN A 185 -18.13 -3.35 -19.95
CA ASN A 185 -17.77 -1.95 -20.11
C ASN A 185 -16.47 -1.64 -19.35
N PRO A 186 -15.34 -1.37 -20.06
CA PRO A 186 -14.06 -1.16 -19.42
C PRO A 186 -14.03 0.10 -18.55
N GLN A 187 -14.63 1.19 -19.03
CA GLN A 187 -14.62 2.49 -18.33
C GLN A 187 -15.32 2.41 -16.97
N LYS A 188 -16.51 1.78 -16.92
CA LYS A 188 -17.24 1.59 -15.67
C LYS A 188 -16.47 0.70 -14.68
N LEU A 189 -15.84 -0.36 -15.21
CA LEU A 189 -15.11 -1.29 -14.38
C LEU A 189 -13.81 -0.66 -13.84
N GLN A 190 -13.08 0.07 -14.66
CA GLN A 190 -11.89 0.82 -14.26
C GLN A 190 -12.23 1.85 -13.17
N LEU A 191 -13.32 2.63 -13.34
CA LEU A 191 -13.77 3.57 -12.31
C LEU A 191 -14.11 2.86 -11.00
N LEU A 192 -14.87 1.75 -11.07
CA LEU A 192 -15.24 0.98 -9.88
C LEU A 192 -14.00 0.50 -9.11
N TYR A 193 -13.03 -0.10 -9.80
CA TYR A 193 -11.82 -0.62 -9.15
C TYR A 193 -10.86 0.48 -8.71
N ALA A 194 -10.83 1.63 -9.37
CA ALA A 194 -10.11 2.80 -8.87
C ALA A 194 -10.71 3.30 -7.54
N VAL A 195 -12.04 3.37 -7.43
CA VAL A 195 -12.73 3.72 -6.18
C VAL A 195 -12.45 2.69 -5.08
N CYS A 196 -12.55 1.39 -5.40
CA CYS A 196 -12.26 0.33 -4.44
C CYS A 196 -10.80 0.36 -3.96
N GLY A 197 -9.85 0.57 -4.88
CA GLY A 197 -8.44 0.75 -4.53
C GLY A 197 -8.22 2.01 -3.69
N GLY A 198 -8.88 3.11 -4.07
CA GLY A 198 -8.85 4.37 -3.32
C GLY A 198 -9.41 4.26 -1.89
N LEU A 199 -10.45 3.44 -1.67
CA LEU A 199 -10.96 3.12 -0.33
C LEU A 199 -9.87 2.49 0.55
N LEU A 200 -9.10 1.54 0.00
CA LEU A 200 -8.01 0.88 0.74
C LEU A 200 -6.84 1.83 0.99
N VAL A 201 -6.52 2.70 0.04
CA VAL A 201 -5.52 3.76 0.23
C VAL A 201 -5.97 4.75 1.31
N GLY A 202 -7.26 5.08 1.34
CA GLY A 202 -7.85 5.92 2.39
C GLY A 202 -7.81 5.26 3.77
N LEU A 203 -8.08 3.96 3.84
CA LEU A 203 -7.90 3.17 5.08
C LEU A 203 -6.44 3.12 5.52
N ALA A 204 -5.48 3.07 4.58
CA ALA A 204 -4.06 3.17 4.90
C ALA A 204 -3.73 4.49 5.60
N GLY A 205 -4.23 5.62 5.07
CA GLY A 205 -4.09 6.94 5.69
C GLY A 205 -4.70 7.00 7.09
N ALA A 206 -5.94 6.53 7.24
CA ALA A 206 -6.60 6.44 8.55
C ALA A 206 -5.82 5.57 9.55
N THR A 207 -5.28 4.43 9.10
CA THR A 207 -4.43 3.56 9.92
C THR A 207 -3.17 4.30 10.38
N PHE A 208 -2.59 5.14 9.53
CA PHE A 208 -1.43 5.94 9.91
C PHE A 208 -1.73 6.87 11.07
N SER A 209 -2.77 7.70 10.95
CA SER A 209 -3.07 8.75 11.93
C SER A 209 -3.82 8.28 13.18
N LEU A 210 -4.48 7.11 13.13
CA LEU A 210 -5.28 6.60 14.26
C LEU A 210 -4.66 5.36 14.95
N ALA A 211 -3.70 4.67 14.31
CA ALA A 211 -3.15 3.44 14.86
C ALA A 211 -1.62 3.40 14.87
N THR A 212 -0.93 3.65 13.73
CA THR A 212 0.53 3.48 13.63
C THR A 212 1.29 4.64 14.27
N LYS A 213 0.89 5.87 13.98
CA LYS A 213 1.42 7.10 14.56
C LYS A 213 0.25 8.01 14.93
N PRO A 214 -0.42 7.73 16.06
CA PRO A 214 -1.63 8.45 16.45
C PRO A 214 -1.40 9.96 16.56
N GLY A 215 -2.29 10.72 15.93
CA GLY A 215 -2.21 12.17 15.90
C GLY A 215 -2.10 12.73 14.48
N TRP A 216 -2.07 14.05 14.41
CA TRP A 216 -1.82 14.80 13.19
C TRP A 216 -0.73 15.84 13.41
N GLY A 217 0.10 16.08 12.43
CA GLY A 217 1.16 17.08 12.52
C GLY A 217 1.99 17.18 11.24
N ARG A 218 2.95 18.09 11.23
CA ARG A 218 3.90 18.24 10.14
C ARG A 218 5.33 18.11 10.69
N PRO A 219 6.10 17.08 10.25
CA PRO A 219 5.71 15.99 9.36
C PRO A 219 4.80 14.98 10.04
N GLN A 220 3.89 14.37 9.27
CA GLN A 220 3.02 13.29 9.76
C GLN A 220 3.81 11.97 9.90
N GLY A 221 4.80 11.76 9.06
CA GLY A 221 5.58 10.53 8.96
C GLY A 221 5.00 9.53 7.96
N ALA A 222 3.90 9.89 7.30
CA ALA A 222 3.30 9.12 6.22
C ALA A 222 3.79 9.56 4.83
N GLU A 223 4.56 10.65 4.78
CA GLU A 223 5.12 11.20 3.55
C GLU A 223 6.04 10.20 2.86
N GLY A 224 5.87 10.07 1.57
CA GLY A 224 6.61 9.09 0.77
C GLY A 224 6.02 7.69 0.77
N THR A 225 5.09 7.35 1.68
CA THR A 225 4.49 6.01 1.78
C THR A 225 3.72 5.64 0.51
N GLY A 226 3.07 6.60 -0.13
CA GLY A 226 2.38 6.37 -1.40
C GLY A 226 3.34 5.97 -2.52
N TRP A 227 4.50 6.60 -2.62
CA TRP A 227 5.55 6.24 -3.58
C TRP A 227 6.13 4.85 -3.30
N ILE A 228 6.29 4.51 -2.01
CA ILE A 228 6.72 3.18 -1.60
C ILE A 228 5.68 2.13 -2.02
N ALA A 229 4.39 2.39 -1.78
CA ALA A 229 3.31 1.48 -2.15
C ALA A 229 3.28 1.22 -3.67
N LEU A 230 3.43 2.27 -4.51
CA LEU A 230 3.56 2.13 -5.96
C LEU A 230 4.76 1.26 -6.36
N ALA A 231 5.93 1.54 -5.79
CA ALA A 231 7.13 0.73 -6.06
C ALA A 231 6.93 -0.73 -5.64
N LEU A 232 6.23 -0.99 -4.54
CA LEU A 232 5.93 -2.35 -4.07
C LEU A 232 4.95 -3.11 -4.96
N VAL A 233 4.01 -2.43 -5.61
CA VAL A 233 3.13 -3.04 -6.62
C VAL A 233 3.94 -3.52 -7.81
N ILE A 234 4.85 -2.69 -8.32
CA ILE A 234 5.77 -3.04 -9.42
C ILE A 234 6.67 -4.20 -8.98
N PHE A 235 7.30 -4.10 -7.80
CA PHE A 235 8.11 -5.13 -7.18
C PHE A 235 7.36 -6.46 -7.06
N GLY A 236 6.11 -6.42 -6.58
CA GLY A 236 5.25 -7.59 -6.45
C GLY A 236 4.72 -8.15 -7.77
N GLY A 237 5.05 -7.54 -8.93
CA GLY A 237 4.54 -7.97 -10.24
C GLY A 237 3.01 -7.92 -10.29
N TRP A 238 2.41 -6.88 -9.70
CA TRP A 238 0.95 -6.71 -9.59
C TRP A 238 0.23 -7.89 -8.92
N HIS A 239 0.88 -8.54 -7.98
CA HIS A 239 0.32 -9.64 -7.21
C HIS A 239 0.20 -9.24 -5.73
N PRO A 240 -1.01 -9.27 -5.12
CA PRO A 240 -1.24 -8.70 -3.78
C PRO A 240 -0.36 -9.34 -2.69
N VAL A 241 -0.16 -10.65 -2.74
CA VAL A 241 0.70 -11.35 -1.76
C VAL A 241 2.17 -10.96 -1.90
N LYS A 242 2.66 -10.78 -3.14
CA LYS A 242 4.06 -10.38 -3.38
C LYS A 242 4.29 -8.91 -3.00
N ALA A 243 3.33 -8.03 -3.32
CA ALA A 243 3.36 -6.63 -2.90
C ALA A 243 3.35 -6.51 -1.36
N ALA A 244 2.53 -7.30 -0.68
CA ALA A 244 2.52 -7.38 0.77
C ALA A 244 3.85 -7.90 1.34
N ALA A 245 4.44 -8.94 0.75
CA ALA A 245 5.76 -9.42 1.16
C ALA A 245 6.84 -8.32 1.04
N GLY A 246 6.77 -7.52 -0.03
CA GLY A 246 7.60 -6.32 -0.18
C GLY A 246 7.35 -5.28 0.91
N ALA A 247 6.09 -5.07 1.32
CA ALA A 247 5.75 -4.15 2.40
C ALA A 247 6.31 -4.61 3.75
N TYR A 248 6.26 -5.90 4.05
CA TYR A 248 6.90 -6.45 5.25
C TYR A 248 8.42 -6.33 5.21
N LEU A 249 9.04 -6.57 4.05
CA LEU A 249 10.48 -6.37 3.87
C LEU A 249 10.85 -4.90 4.10
N PHE A 250 10.08 -3.96 3.52
CA PHE A 250 10.31 -2.53 3.72
C PHE A 250 10.16 -2.12 5.19
N SER A 251 9.11 -2.58 5.85
CA SER A 251 8.90 -2.35 7.29
C SER A 251 10.04 -2.94 8.13
N LEU A 252 10.52 -4.13 7.79
CA LEU A 252 11.68 -4.73 8.45
C LEU A 252 12.92 -3.83 8.33
N LEU A 253 13.20 -3.30 7.14
CA LEU A 253 14.32 -2.39 6.93
C LEU A 253 14.18 -1.09 7.73
N GLN A 254 12.94 -0.56 7.85
CA GLN A 254 12.67 0.61 8.70
C GLN A 254 12.93 0.32 10.18
N VAL A 255 12.44 -0.81 10.70
CA VAL A 255 12.62 -1.21 12.09
C VAL A 255 14.12 -1.48 12.38
N LEU A 256 14.80 -2.19 11.49
CA LEU A 256 16.26 -2.40 11.62
C LEU A 256 17.03 -1.08 11.60
N GLY A 257 16.60 -0.10 10.81
CA GLY A 257 17.19 1.24 10.80
C GLY A 257 17.17 1.91 12.18
N ILE A 258 16.11 1.70 12.97
CA ILE A 258 16.01 2.22 14.34
C ILE A 258 17.06 1.54 15.25
N TYR A 259 17.18 0.21 15.16
CA TYR A 259 18.20 -0.52 15.94
C TYR A 259 19.64 -0.15 15.53
N PHE A 260 19.90 0.00 14.23
CA PHE A 260 21.23 0.43 13.76
C PHE A 260 21.59 1.84 14.20
N GLN A 261 20.60 2.74 14.33
CA GLN A 261 20.83 4.07 14.88
C GLN A 261 21.34 4.02 16.33
N GLU A 262 20.83 3.08 17.13
CA GLU A 262 21.27 2.87 18.50
C GLU A 262 22.71 2.31 18.58
N TRP A 263 23.07 1.42 17.64
CA TRP A 263 24.41 0.81 17.58
C TRP A 263 25.48 1.75 16.99
N LEU A 264 25.07 2.67 16.14
CA LEU A 264 25.96 3.60 15.44
C LEU A 264 25.54 5.05 15.70
N PRO A 265 25.64 5.52 16.96
CA PRO A 265 25.16 6.86 17.34
C PRO A 265 25.95 8.00 16.66
N SER A 266 27.12 7.71 16.09
CA SER A 266 27.91 8.67 15.29
C SER A 266 27.31 8.95 13.91
N VAL A 267 26.42 8.09 13.42
CA VAL A 267 25.76 8.25 12.12
C VAL A 267 24.46 9.03 12.31
N PRO A 268 24.24 10.13 11.54
CA PRO A 268 23.00 10.89 11.65
C PRO A 268 21.75 10.04 11.41
N SER A 269 20.71 10.27 12.22
CA SER A 269 19.44 9.49 12.14
C SER A 269 18.79 9.51 10.75
N GLN A 270 19.01 10.59 10.00
CA GLN A 270 18.52 10.76 8.63
C GLN A 270 19.06 9.69 7.68
N VAL A 271 20.29 9.21 7.88
CA VAL A 271 20.89 8.15 7.06
C VAL A 271 20.10 6.86 7.22
N PHE A 272 19.74 6.50 8.45
CA PHE A 272 18.94 5.28 8.71
C PHE A 272 17.50 5.42 8.22
N GLN A 273 16.90 6.61 8.31
CA GLN A 273 15.55 6.86 7.79
C GLN A 273 15.49 6.75 6.27
N VAL A 274 16.57 7.13 5.57
CA VAL A 274 16.65 7.05 4.10
C VAL A 274 17.12 5.68 3.62
N ALA A 275 17.86 4.92 4.43
CA ALA A 275 18.46 3.63 4.07
C ALA A 275 17.48 2.59 3.45
N PRO A 276 16.22 2.48 3.87
CA PRO A 276 15.26 1.56 3.25
C PRO A 276 15.05 1.80 1.76
N PHE A 277 15.12 3.06 1.28
CA PHE A 277 14.87 3.40 -0.12
C PHE A 277 15.96 2.90 -1.07
N PRO A 278 17.26 3.19 -0.88
CA PRO A 278 18.32 2.58 -1.67
C PRO A 278 18.32 1.05 -1.63
N LEU A 279 18.08 0.45 -0.45
CA LEU A 279 18.01 -1.00 -0.31
C LEU A 279 16.85 -1.59 -1.13
N MET A 280 15.71 -0.91 -1.16
CA MET A 280 14.57 -1.30 -1.98
C MET A 280 14.89 -1.17 -3.48
N ILE A 281 15.52 -0.07 -3.92
CA ILE A 281 15.98 0.09 -5.30
C ILE A 281 16.95 -1.02 -5.67
N PHE A 282 17.92 -1.33 -4.81
CA PHE A 282 18.85 -2.44 -5.01
C PHE A 282 18.09 -3.78 -5.17
N THR A 283 17.11 -4.04 -4.33
CA THR A 283 16.29 -5.25 -4.42
C THR A 283 15.51 -5.30 -5.74
N LEU A 284 14.93 -4.18 -6.19
CA LEU A 284 14.27 -4.08 -7.50
C LEU A 284 15.23 -4.36 -8.67
N VAL A 285 16.46 -3.85 -8.59
CA VAL A 285 17.50 -4.12 -9.59
C VAL A 285 17.84 -5.61 -9.62
N VAL A 286 18.08 -6.23 -8.47
CA VAL A 286 18.36 -7.68 -8.36
C VAL A 286 17.21 -8.50 -8.96
N MET A 287 15.96 -8.13 -8.68
CA MET A 287 14.80 -8.81 -9.24
C MET A 287 14.65 -8.61 -10.74
N SER A 288 14.92 -7.40 -11.25
CA SER A 288 14.93 -7.15 -12.69
C SER A 288 15.99 -8.00 -13.40
N PHE A 289 17.16 -8.16 -12.79
CA PHE A 289 18.16 -9.09 -13.31
C PHE A 289 17.70 -10.55 -13.29
N ALA A 290 17.02 -10.96 -12.21
CA ALA A 290 16.49 -12.31 -12.06
C ALA A 290 15.41 -12.67 -13.11
N GLN A 291 14.75 -11.67 -13.69
CA GLN A 291 13.73 -11.83 -14.73
C GLN A 291 14.32 -11.88 -16.16
N LYS A 292 15.61 -11.62 -16.34
CA LYS A 292 16.24 -11.70 -17.66
C LYS A 292 16.17 -13.13 -18.22
N GLU A 293 15.84 -13.24 -19.49
CA GLU A 293 15.71 -14.52 -20.20
C GLU A 293 16.96 -15.41 -20.04
N SER A 294 18.15 -14.82 -20.09
CA SER A 294 19.42 -15.52 -19.87
C SER A 294 19.53 -16.15 -18.49
N VAL A 295 18.98 -15.51 -17.45
CA VAL A 295 18.97 -16.04 -16.07
C VAL A 295 17.91 -17.13 -15.92
N LEU A 296 16.76 -16.95 -16.56
CA LEU A 296 15.69 -17.95 -16.57
C LEU A 296 16.14 -19.23 -17.32
N LEU A 297 16.83 -19.09 -18.44
CA LEU A 297 17.43 -20.21 -19.18
C LEU A 297 18.52 -20.92 -18.35
N TRP A 298 19.37 -20.14 -17.65
CA TRP A 298 20.38 -20.73 -16.75
C TRP A 298 19.75 -21.50 -15.58
N ALA A 299 18.56 -21.09 -15.16
CA ALA A 299 17.81 -21.76 -14.08
C ALA A 299 17.01 -22.99 -14.58
N GLU A 300 16.92 -23.22 -15.89
CA GLU A 300 16.35 -24.44 -16.45
C GLU A 300 17.12 -25.67 -15.98
N GLY A 301 16.41 -26.59 -15.36
CA GLY A 301 17.02 -27.77 -14.70
C GLY A 301 17.27 -27.61 -13.18
N LYS A 302 17.17 -26.40 -12.62
CA LYS A 302 17.34 -26.15 -11.17
C LYS A 302 16.01 -25.82 -10.52
N GLY A 303 15.17 -26.81 -10.28
CA GLY A 303 13.76 -26.66 -9.87
C GLY A 303 13.48 -25.63 -8.77
N ARG A 304 14.29 -25.58 -7.69
CA ARG A 304 14.12 -24.62 -6.59
C ARG A 304 14.43 -23.17 -7.02
N ILE A 305 15.47 -22.97 -7.83
CA ILE A 305 15.87 -21.64 -8.32
C ILE A 305 14.85 -21.13 -9.32
N LYS A 306 14.35 -21.99 -10.21
CA LYS A 306 13.29 -21.66 -11.15
C LYS A 306 12.00 -21.25 -10.44
N SER A 307 11.62 -21.93 -9.38
CA SER A 307 10.44 -21.58 -8.56
C SER A 307 10.61 -20.24 -7.84
N LEU A 308 11.78 -19.95 -7.30
CA LEU A 308 12.12 -18.66 -6.70
C LEU A 308 12.09 -17.53 -7.73
N LEU A 309 12.70 -17.71 -8.90
CA LEU A 309 12.69 -16.70 -9.97
C LEU A 309 11.27 -16.48 -10.50
N ALA A 310 10.47 -17.53 -10.66
CA ALA A 310 9.06 -17.44 -11.04
C ALA A 310 8.21 -16.71 -9.99
N PHE A 311 8.54 -16.83 -8.72
CA PHE A 311 7.87 -16.04 -7.67
C PHE A 311 8.07 -14.54 -7.90
N PHE A 312 9.23 -14.11 -8.32
CA PHE A 312 9.54 -12.71 -8.59
C PHE A 312 9.15 -12.25 -10.00
N SER A 313 8.76 -13.15 -10.89
CA SER A 313 8.27 -12.77 -12.21
C SER A 313 6.83 -12.25 -12.13
N GLY A 314 6.58 -11.11 -12.72
CA GLY A 314 5.26 -10.52 -12.89
C GLY A 314 5.31 -9.53 -14.04
N MET A 315 4.27 -9.53 -14.89
CA MET A 315 4.15 -8.57 -15.97
C MET A 315 3.08 -7.53 -15.65
N ALA A 316 3.37 -6.28 -16.03
CA ALA A 316 2.37 -5.22 -15.98
C ALA A 316 1.17 -5.60 -16.85
N PRO A 317 -0.06 -5.23 -16.46
CA PRO A 317 -1.20 -5.34 -17.35
C PRO A 317 -0.92 -4.60 -18.67
N SER A 318 -1.22 -5.24 -19.80
CA SER A 318 -0.79 -4.74 -21.14
C SER A 318 -1.43 -3.41 -21.51
N ALA A 319 -2.59 -3.09 -20.95
CA ALA A 319 -3.28 -1.81 -21.12
C ALA A 319 -3.04 -0.81 -19.99
N LEU A 320 -2.10 -1.08 -19.06
CA LEU A 320 -1.80 -0.19 -17.95
C LEU A 320 -1.39 1.20 -18.48
N GLY A 321 -2.04 2.23 -17.97
CA GLY A 321 -1.78 3.62 -18.36
C GLY A 321 -2.30 4.02 -19.73
N LYS A 322 -2.92 3.10 -20.50
CA LYS A 322 -3.48 3.36 -21.82
C LYS A 322 -4.99 3.54 -21.73
N PRO A 323 -5.53 4.75 -21.91
CA PRO A 323 -6.97 4.95 -21.83
C PRO A 323 -7.68 4.17 -22.94
N TYR A 324 -8.74 3.43 -22.55
CA TYR A 324 -9.61 2.79 -23.53
C TYR A 324 -10.40 3.84 -24.29
N ARG A 325 -10.33 3.78 -25.62
CA ARG A 325 -11.12 4.62 -26.52
C ARG A 325 -12.14 3.72 -27.23
N PRO A 326 -13.44 3.89 -26.94
CA PRO A 326 -14.46 3.37 -27.85
C PRO A 326 -14.36 4.17 -29.13
N ASP A 327 -14.08 3.49 -30.23
CA ASP A 327 -14.13 4.06 -31.58
C ASP A 327 -15.57 4.23 -31.98
#